data_f7edd65e3d287c31adfde52c93895cff
#
_entry.id   f7edd65e3d287c31adfde52c93895cff
#
_cell.length_a   1.000
_cell.length_b   1.000
_cell.length_c   1.000
_cell.angle_alpha   90.00
_cell.angle_beta   90.00
_cell.angle_gamma   90.00
#
_symmetry.space_group_name_H-M   'P 1'
#
loop_
_entity.id
_entity.type
_entity.pdbx_description
1 polymer ?
#
loop_
_entity_poly.entity_id
_entity_poly.type
_entity_poly.pdbx_seq_one_letter_code
_entity_poly.pdbx_strand_id
1 'polypeptide(L)'
;MTPPTLPRHLEVLTEAAPVAVEPSGKAAVGSSGDVEVEPDRAEPGYLLVGELAKATGKTVRALHLYEDLGLLRPHERSKGRYRLYSADSVVRVRWITKLQSLGLSLTEIQDLVRSQAERGSAMFAAAHLREVYSSKLHATREKIRELEHLEHELVESLAYLSGCDTACMPELPTGSCSCCALHRDPADAPDLVAGVRAH
;
A
#
# COMPACT_ATOMS: atom_id res chain seq x y z
N MET A 1 21.12 19.25 27.72
CA MET A 1 20.59 17.98 27.14
C MET A 1 20.02 18.32 25.80
N THR A 2 20.77 18.07 24.75
CA THR A 2 20.42 18.34 23.33
C THR A 2 19.67 17.13 22.79
N PRO A 3 18.54 17.28 22.05
CA PRO A 3 17.84 16.14 21.48
C PRO A 3 18.64 15.51 20.33
N PRO A 4 18.52 14.21 20.09
CA PRO A 4 19.25 13.52 19.03
C PRO A 4 18.74 13.94 17.64
N THR A 5 19.67 14.23 16.73
CA THR A 5 19.45 14.58 15.35
C THR A 5 19.01 13.33 14.56
N LEU A 6 17.83 13.36 13.99
CA LEU A 6 17.31 12.33 13.07
C LEU A 6 18.11 12.27 11.76
N PRO A 7 18.37 11.09 11.20
CA PRO A 7 19.09 10.96 9.94
C PRO A 7 18.25 11.43 8.73
N ARG A 8 18.90 12.14 7.80
CA ARG A 8 18.35 12.90 6.68
C ARG A 8 17.78 12.11 5.48
N HIS A 9 17.45 10.84 5.59
CA HIS A 9 16.98 10.09 4.41
C HIS A 9 15.49 9.73 4.40
N LEU A 10 14.68 10.44 5.18
CA LEU A 10 13.21 10.30 5.19
C LEU A 10 12.48 11.46 4.50
N GLU A 11 13.19 12.28 3.70
CA GLU A 11 12.62 13.47 3.02
C GLU A 11 12.25 13.25 1.55
N VAL A 12 11.92 12.05 1.12
CA VAL A 12 11.49 11.82 -0.27
C VAL A 12 10.18 11.06 -0.29
N LEU A 13 9.06 11.69 0.04
CA LEU A 13 7.70 11.24 -0.38
C LEU A 13 6.62 12.33 -0.18
N THR A 14 6.94 13.61 -0.35
CA THR A 14 5.92 14.67 -0.38
C THR A 14 6.28 15.70 -1.44
N GLU A 15 6.12 15.36 -2.72
CA GLU A 15 5.86 16.36 -3.76
C GLU A 15 5.39 15.70 -5.04
N ALA A 16 4.10 15.43 -5.13
CA ALA A 16 3.45 15.22 -6.42
C ALA A 16 2.91 16.57 -6.88
N ALA A 17 3.69 17.27 -7.70
CA ALA A 17 3.27 18.48 -8.39
C ALA A 17 2.11 18.19 -9.36
N PRO A 18 1.19 19.14 -9.56
CA PRO A 18 0.10 18.99 -10.52
C PRO A 18 0.66 19.07 -11.95
N VAL A 19 0.44 18.01 -12.73
CA VAL A 19 0.74 18.00 -14.17
C VAL A 19 -0.30 18.89 -14.86
N ALA A 20 0.16 20.06 -15.34
CA ALA A 20 -0.58 20.91 -16.24
C ALA A 20 -0.64 20.23 -17.62
N VAL A 21 -1.84 19.95 -18.12
CA VAL A 21 -2.07 19.48 -19.49
C VAL A 21 -2.36 20.70 -20.35
N GLU A 22 -1.40 21.09 -21.18
CA GLU A 22 -1.57 22.09 -22.23
C GLU A 22 -2.34 21.47 -23.43
N PRO A 23 -3.26 22.20 -24.06
CA PRO A 23 -3.95 21.72 -25.26
C PRO A 23 -3.14 22.10 -26.50
N SER A 24 -2.51 21.13 -27.16
CA SER A 24 -1.91 21.32 -28.47
C SER A 24 -2.91 21.00 -29.57
N GLY A 25 -3.42 22.05 -30.22
CA GLY A 25 -4.22 21.92 -31.42
C GLY A 25 -3.36 21.69 -32.65
N LYS A 26 -3.87 20.86 -33.58
CA LYS A 26 -3.68 21.06 -35.03
C LYS A 26 -4.80 20.40 -35.80
N ALA A 27 -5.50 21.21 -36.59
CA ALA A 27 -6.48 20.79 -37.55
C ALA A 27 -5.81 20.16 -38.77
N ALA A 28 -6.41 19.10 -39.33
CA ALA A 28 -6.23 18.71 -40.71
C ALA A 28 -7.57 18.18 -41.23
N VAL A 29 -8.03 18.78 -42.32
CA VAL A 29 -9.22 18.50 -43.09
C VAL A 29 -8.98 17.26 -43.94
N GLY A 30 -9.95 16.31 -43.98
CA GLY A 30 -9.95 15.16 -44.90
C GLY A 30 -11.28 14.41 -44.85
N SER A 31 -12.08 14.64 -45.91
CA SER A 31 -13.36 14.05 -46.29
C SER A 31 -13.39 12.52 -46.30
N SER A 32 -14.40 11.90 -45.67
CA SER A 32 -15.28 10.84 -46.21
C SER A 32 -16.13 10.30 -45.07
N GLY A 33 -17.42 10.14 -45.30
CA GLY A 33 -18.43 9.87 -44.29
C GLY A 33 -18.34 8.49 -43.64
N ASP A 34 -17.66 8.44 -42.57
CA ASP A 34 -17.84 7.44 -41.50
C ASP A 34 -18.50 8.18 -40.32
N VAL A 35 -19.66 7.69 -39.93
CA VAL A 35 -20.31 8.14 -38.68
C VAL A 35 -19.41 7.72 -37.54
N GLU A 36 -18.45 8.58 -37.20
CA GLU A 36 -17.72 8.46 -35.94
C GLU A 36 -18.74 8.60 -34.83
N VAL A 37 -19.11 7.47 -34.26
CA VAL A 37 -19.78 7.42 -32.95
C VAL A 37 -18.78 8.02 -31.99
N GLU A 38 -18.90 9.32 -31.72
CA GLU A 38 -18.12 9.97 -30.64
C GLU A 38 -18.27 9.13 -29.39
N PRO A 39 -17.16 8.75 -28.73
CA PRO A 39 -17.26 8.02 -27.48
C PRO A 39 -18.07 8.90 -26.52
N ASP A 40 -19.21 8.37 -26.08
CA ASP A 40 -20.19 9.00 -25.21
C ASP A 40 -19.43 9.68 -24.04
N ARG A 41 -19.25 11.00 -24.13
CA ARG A 41 -18.61 11.78 -23.06
C ARG A 41 -19.52 11.70 -21.86
N ALA A 42 -18.96 11.34 -20.74
CA ALA A 42 -19.68 11.40 -19.47
C ALA A 42 -20.37 12.78 -19.34
N GLU A 43 -21.62 12.79 -18.93
CA GLU A 43 -22.32 14.03 -18.63
C GLU A 43 -21.53 14.86 -17.60
N PRO A 44 -21.60 16.19 -17.60
CA PRO A 44 -20.84 17.02 -16.68
C PRO A 44 -21.07 16.60 -15.21
N GLY A 45 -20.01 16.19 -14.53
CA GLY A 45 -20.05 15.73 -13.14
C GLY A 45 -20.03 14.20 -12.94
N TYR A 46 -20.09 13.41 -14.01
CA TYR A 46 -19.98 11.95 -13.94
C TYR A 46 -18.71 11.45 -14.64
N LEU A 47 -18.29 10.25 -14.27
CA LEU A 47 -17.11 9.55 -14.80
C LEU A 47 -17.54 8.24 -15.46
N LEU A 48 -16.93 7.92 -16.58
CA LEU A 48 -16.95 6.56 -17.13
C LEU A 48 -16.03 5.63 -16.32
N VAL A 49 -16.24 4.32 -16.43
CA VAL A 49 -15.44 3.34 -15.69
C VAL A 49 -13.94 3.48 -15.95
N GLY A 50 -13.54 3.81 -17.18
CA GLY A 50 -12.14 4.04 -17.54
C GLY A 50 -11.55 5.30 -16.89
N GLU A 51 -12.34 6.36 -16.74
CA GLU A 51 -11.96 7.59 -16.06
C GLU A 51 -11.85 7.38 -14.55
N LEU A 52 -12.82 6.66 -13.96
CA LEU A 52 -12.75 6.25 -12.55
C LEU A 52 -11.52 5.37 -12.27
N ALA A 53 -11.19 4.45 -13.18
CA ALA A 53 -10.00 3.62 -13.08
C ALA A 53 -8.72 4.47 -13.06
N LYS A 54 -8.59 5.44 -13.97
CA LYS A 54 -7.47 6.39 -14.01
C LYS A 54 -7.40 7.24 -12.74
N ALA A 55 -8.52 7.82 -12.30
CA ALA A 55 -8.59 8.69 -11.12
C ALA A 55 -8.25 7.98 -9.81
N THR A 56 -8.37 6.65 -9.76
CA THR A 56 -8.16 5.84 -8.55
C THR A 56 -6.94 4.93 -8.61
N GLY A 57 -6.25 4.87 -9.77
CA GLY A 57 -5.13 3.96 -10.00
C GLY A 57 -5.53 2.48 -9.99
N LYS A 58 -6.81 2.17 -10.27
CA LYS A 58 -7.33 0.80 -10.31
C LYS A 58 -7.57 0.34 -11.74
N THR A 59 -7.59 -0.98 -11.94
CA THR A 59 -8.01 -1.55 -13.23
C THR A 59 -9.54 -1.55 -13.33
N VAL A 60 -10.07 -1.46 -14.53
CA VAL A 60 -11.51 -1.60 -14.80
C VAL A 60 -12.06 -2.92 -14.25
N ARG A 61 -11.27 -4.00 -14.35
CA ARG A 61 -11.63 -5.32 -13.79
C ARG A 61 -11.81 -5.27 -12.27
N ALA A 62 -10.95 -4.54 -11.56
CA ALA A 62 -11.08 -4.37 -10.12
C ALA A 62 -12.35 -3.58 -9.74
N LEU A 63 -12.70 -2.56 -10.53
CA LEU A 63 -13.92 -1.78 -10.31
C LEU A 63 -15.18 -2.63 -10.54
N HIS A 64 -15.19 -3.49 -11.56
CA HIS A 64 -16.29 -4.43 -11.78
C HIS A 64 -16.40 -5.43 -10.63
N LEU A 65 -15.28 -5.96 -10.12
CA LEU A 65 -15.30 -6.82 -8.94
C LEU A 65 -15.90 -6.08 -7.71
N TYR A 66 -15.59 -4.80 -7.53
CA TYR A 66 -16.19 -4.02 -6.45
C TYR A 66 -17.70 -3.82 -6.64
N GLU A 67 -18.19 -3.72 -7.89
CA GLU A 67 -19.62 -3.71 -8.19
C GLU A 67 -20.26 -5.05 -7.86
N ASP A 68 -19.68 -6.17 -8.30
CA ASP A 68 -20.18 -7.52 -8.06
C ASP A 68 -20.29 -7.83 -6.56
N LEU A 69 -19.35 -7.30 -5.77
CA LEU A 69 -19.36 -7.38 -4.31
C LEU A 69 -20.29 -6.34 -3.63
N GLY A 70 -20.96 -5.47 -4.41
CA GLY A 70 -21.81 -4.40 -3.88
C GLY A 70 -21.05 -3.31 -3.12
N LEU A 71 -19.73 -3.25 -3.24
CA LEU A 71 -18.85 -2.24 -2.63
C LEU A 71 -18.90 -0.91 -3.38
N LEU A 72 -19.16 -0.97 -4.68
CA LEU A 72 -19.28 0.16 -5.59
C LEU A 72 -20.62 0.04 -6.32
N ARG A 73 -21.26 1.17 -6.60
CA ARG A 73 -22.49 1.20 -7.41
C ARG A 73 -22.38 2.30 -8.43
N PRO A 74 -22.72 2.06 -9.70
CA PRO A 74 -22.87 3.13 -10.66
C PRO A 74 -24.03 4.03 -10.24
N HIS A 75 -23.92 5.33 -10.48
CA HIS A 75 -24.97 6.29 -10.19
C HIS A 75 -26.16 6.07 -11.12
N GLU A 76 -25.88 6.00 -12.43
CA GLU A 76 -26.85 5.75 -13.48
C GLU A 76 -26.18 5.15 -14.72
N ARG A 77 -26.95 5.01 -15.80
CA ARG A 77 -26.45 4.64 -17.13
C ARG A 77 -26.70 5.77 -18.10
N SER A 78 -25.69 6.08 -18.93
CA SER A 78 -25.83 7.05 -20.03
C SER A 78 -26.86 6.59 -21.07
N LYS A 79 -27.23 7.46 -22.01
CA LYS A 79 -28.08 7.11 -23.17
C LYS A 79 -27.49 5.95 -23.99
N GLY A 80 -26.15 5.83 -24.05
CA GLY A 80 -25.43 4.71 -24.66
C GLY A 80 -25.32 3.48 -23.77
N ARG A 81 -26.01 3.41 -22.62
CA ARG A 81 -26.02 2.31 -21.64
C ARG A 81 -24.67 2.10 -20.90
N TYR A 82 -23.75 3.04 -20.99
CA TYR A 82 -22.49 3.00 -20.21
C TYR A 82 -22.76 3.35 -18.75
N ARG A 83 -21.99 2.72 -17.84
CA ARG A 83 -22.06 3.00 -16.40
C ARG A 83 -21.44 4.37 -16.09
N LEU A 84 -22.18 5.19 -15.39
CA LEU A 84 -21.74 6.51 -14.92
C LEU A 84 -21.53 6.49 -13.41
N TYR A 85 -20.43 7.10 -12.96
CA TYR A 85 -20.02 7.15 -11.58
C TYR A 85 -19.89 8.59 -11.11
N SER A 86 -20.38 8.89 -9.92
CA SER A 86 -20.24 10.22 -9.31
C SER A 86 -18.84 10.43 -8.73
N ALA A 87 -18.53 11.65 -8.33
CA ALA A 87 -17.30 11.97 -7.59
C ALA A 87 -17.19 11.17 -6.28
N ASP A 88 -18.31 10.84 -5.62
CA ASP A 88 -18.33 9.99 -4.43
C ASP A 88 -17.81 8.59 -4.68
N SER A 89 -17.94 8.09 -5.92
CA SER A 89 -17.37 6.81 -6.33
C SER A 89 -15.85 6.81 -6.25
N VAL A 90 -15.20 7.93 -6.56
CA VAL A 90 -13.74 8.09 -6.40
C VAL A 90 -13.36 8.00 -4.92
N VAL A 91 -14.08 8.71 -4.05
CA VAL A 91 -13.88 8.67 -2.59
C VAL A 91 -14.08 7.24 -2.08
N ARG A 92 -15.13 6.57 -2.54
CA ARG A 92 -15.45 5.18 -2.17
C ARG A 92 -14.34 4.21 -2.55
N VAL A 93 -13.84 4.27 -3.78
CA VAL A 93 -12.75 3.39 -4.27
C VAL A 93 -11.45 3.64 -3.51
N ARG A 94 -11.12 4.91 -3.23
CA ARG A 94 -9.96 5.27 -2.41
C ARG A 94 -10.09 4.72 -0.98
N TRP A 95 -11.26 4.81 -0.38
CA TRP A 95 -11.54 4.25 0.94
C TRP A 95 -11.36 2.72 0.96
N ILE A 96 -11.92 1.99 -0.01
CA ILE A 96 -11.73 0.54 -0.15
C ILE A 96 -10.23 0.22 -0.27
N THR A 97 -9.51 0.96 -1.11
CA THR A 97 -8.05 0.79 -1.27
C THR A 97 -7.30 0.99 0.04
N LYS A 98 -7.70 1.99 0.82
CA LYS A 98 -7.08 2.26 2.13
C LYS A 98 -7.35 1.15 3.13
N LEU A 99 -8.57 0.60 3.16
CA LEU A 99 -8.89 -0.56 4.02
C LEU A 99 -8.08 -1.79 3.62
N GLN A 100 -7.91 -2.05 2.31
CA GLN A 100 -7.03 -3.12 1.83
C GLN A 100 -5.57 -2.91 2.26
N SER A 101 -5.06 -1.68 2.23
CA SER A 101 -3.70 -1.37 2.72
C SER A 101 -3.55 -1.58 4.24
N LEU A 102 -4.64 -1.56 5.00
CA LEU A 102 -4.68 -1.95 6.41
C LEU A 102 -4.81 -3.47 6.61
N GLY A 103 -4.77 -4.25 5.52
CA GLY A 103 -4.85 -5.70 5.55
C GLY A 103 -6.27 -6.26 5.69
N LEU A 104 -7.32 -5.47 5.37
CA LEU A 104 -8.67 -6.02 5.26
C LEU A 104 -8.86 -6.67 3.89
N SER A 105 -9.45 -7.86 3.87
CA SER A 105 -9.94 -8.52 2.66
C SER A 105 -11.17 -7.83 2.11
N LEU A 106 -11.49 -8.03 0.83
CA LEU A 106 -12.71 -7.49 0.23
C LEU A 106 -13.97 -8.03 0.90
N THR A 107 -13.94 -9.26 1.42
CA THR A 107 -15.06 -9.86 2.17
C THR A 107 -15.30 -9.12 3.49
N GLU A 108 -14.24 -8.85 4.27
CA GLU A 108 -14.37 -8.08 5.52
C GLU A 108 -14.89 -6.66 5.25
N ILE A 109 -14.44 -6.04 4.13
CA ILE A 109 -14.95 -4.72 3.72
C ILE A 109 -16.42 -4.80 3.32
N GLN A 110 -16.85 -5.89 2.64
CA GLN A 110 -18.24 -6.12 2.28
C GLN A 110 -19.13 -6.27 3.53
N ASP A 111 -18.69 -7.04 4.51
CA ASP A 111 -19.41 -7.23 5.77
C ASP A 111 -19.52 -5.92 6.56
N LEU A 112 -18.46 -5.12 6.56
CA LEU A 112 -18.46 -3.78 7.15
C LEU A 112 -19.53 -2.88 6.51
N VAL A 113 -19.60 -2.86 5.17
CA VAL A 113 -20.60 -2.09 4.41
C VAL A 113 -22.01 -2.60 4.64
N ARG A 114 -22.20 -3.92 4.64
CA ARG A 114 -23.51 -4.56 4.86
C ARG A 114 -24.03 -4.25 6.25
N SER A 115 -23.20 -4.41 7.28
CA SER A 115 -23.57 -4.11 8.66
C SER A 115 -23.99 -2.66 8.88
N GLN A 116 -23.40 -1.72 8.13
CA GLN A 116 -23.81 -0.31 8.13
C GLN A 116 -25.20 -0.12 7.50
N ALA A 117 -25.49 -0.80 6.40
CA ALA A 117 -26.78 -0.69 5.70
C ALA A 117 -27.93 -1.31 6.51
N GLU A 118 -27.69 -2.46 7.14
CA GLU A 118 -28.71 -3.20 7.89
C GLU A 118 -29.11 -2.51 9.19
N ARG A 119 -28.17 -1.89 9.88
CA ARG A 119 -28.40 -1.27 11.19
C ARG A 119 -28.93 0.16 11.13
N GLY A 120 -28.87 0.82 9.98
CA GLY A 120 -29.50 2.13 9.70
C GLY A 120 -29.09 3.31 10.60
N SER A 121 -28.20 3.08 11.57
CA SER A 121 -27.78 4.10 12.54
C SER A 121 -26.31 4.48 12.35
N ALA A 122 -26.06 5.77 12.14
CA ALA A 122 -24.70 6.32 12.02
C ALA A 122 -23.85 6.02 13.28
N MET A 123 -24.47 5.95 14.45
CA MET A 123 -23.77 5.65 15.71
C MET A 123 -23.22 4.22 15.73
N PHE A 124 -23.99 3.22 15.29
CA PHE A 124 -23.53 1.84 15.19
C PHE A 124 -22.46 1.66 14.12
N ALA A 125 -22.62 2.32 12.97
CA ALA A 125 -21.60 2.34 11.93
C ALA A 125 -20.26 2.91 12.44
N ALA A 126 -20.31 4.04 13.15
CA ALA A 126 -19.12 4.66 13.74
C ALA A 126 -18.50 3.79 14.84
N ALA A 127 -19.29 3.09 15.65
CA ALA A 127 -18.78 2.20 16.69
C ALA A 127 -18.05 1.01 16.08
N HIS A 128 -18.61 0.37 15.06
CA HIS A 128 -18.01 -0.77 14.34
C HIS A 128 -16.70 -0.35 13.63
N LEU A 129 -16.70 0.80 12.93
CA LEU A 129 -15.48 1.33 12.33
C LEU A 129 -14.38 1.59 13.36
N ARG A 130 -14.75 2.14 14.52
CA ARG A 130 -13.80 2.40 15.62
C ARG A 130 -13.18 1.10 16.13
N GLU A 131 -13.98 0.04 16.29
CA GLU A 131 -13.50 -1.28 16.71
C GLU A 131 -12.49 -1.85 15.70
N VAL A 132 -12.86 -1.89 14.40
CA VAL A 132 -11.99 -2.35 13.33
C VAL A 132 -10.69 -1.56 13.28
N TYR A 133 -10.76 -0.23 13.34
CA TYR A 133 -9.57 0.62 13.29
C TYR A 133 -8.69 0.50 14.54
N SER A 134 -9.29 0.34 15.73
CA SER A 134 -8.54 0.11 16.96
C SER A 134 -7.79 -1.21 16.93
N SER A 135 -8.44 -2.28 16.46
CA SER A 135 -7.80 -3.59 16.30
C SER A 135 -6.64 -3.54 15.30
N LYS A 136 -6.84 -2.92 14.13
CA LYS A 136 -5.78 -2.77 13.12
C LYS A 136 -4.64 -1.87 13.60
N LEU A 137 -4.93 -0.82 14.35
CA LEU A 137 -3.91 0.04 14.96
C LEU A 137 -3.06 -0.74 15.95
N HIS A 138 -3.69 -1.58 16.81
CA HIS A 138 -2.97 -2.43 17.73
C HIS A 138 -2.04 -3.40 16.99
N ALA A 139 -2.56 -4.16 16.01
CA ALA A 139 -1.78 -5.10 15.21
C ALA A 139 -0.61 -4.41 14.48
N THR A 140 -0.84 -3.20 13.95
CA THR A 140 0.22 -2.42 13.29
C THR A 140 1.32 -2.00 14.26
N ARG A 141 0.97 -1.60 15.48
CA ARG A 141 1.94 -1.23 16.52
C ARG A 141 2.76 -2.43 16.98
N GLU A 142 2.15 -3.61 17.14
CA GLU A 142 2.89 -4.85 17.40
C GLU A 142 3.89 -5.14 16.30
N LYS A 143 3.45 -5.02 15.02
CA LYS A 143 4.34 -5.27 13.89
C LYS A 143 5.49 -4.28 13.80
N ILE A 144 5.28 -3.03 14.16
CA ILE A 144 6.36 -2.02 14.25
C ILE A 144 7.38 -2.45 15.29
N ARG A 145 6.95 -2.88 16.50
CA ARG A 145 7.86 -3.35 17.55
C ARG A 145 8.66 -4.59 17.13
N GLU A 146 8.03 -5.53 16.44
CA GLU A 146 8.74 -6.70 15.90
C GLU A 146 9.82 -6.29 14.88
N LEU A 147 9.51 -5.34 14.02
CA LEU A 147 10.46 -4.85 13.00
C LEU A 147 11.60 -4.04 13.63
N GLU A 148 11.32 -3.22 14.65
CA GLU A 148 12.33 -2.48 15.42
C GLU A 148 13.28 -3.44 16.15
N HIS A 149 12.74 -4.53 16.72
CA HIS A 149 13.56 -5.57 17.35
C HIS A 149 14.46 -6.27 16.31
N LEU A 150 13.90 -6.64 15.16
CA LEU A 150 14.65 -7.28 14.09
C LEU A 150 15.72 -6.35 13.48
N GLU A 151 15.43 -5.06 13.37
CA GLU A 151 16.42 -4.05 12.96
C GLU A 151 17.61 -4.02 13.95
N HIS A 152 17.31 -4.02 15.24
CA HIS A 152 18.34 -4.03 16.27
C HIS A 152 19.22 -5.29 16.17
N GLU A 153 18.63 -6.47 16.07
CA GLU A 153 19.36 -7.73 15.88
C GLU A 153 20.23 -7.72 14.60
N LEU A 154 19.74 -7.14 13.51
CA LEU A 154 20.53 -7.01 12.28
C LEU A 154 21.70 -6.06 12.44
N VAL A 155 21.51 -4.92 13.13
CA VAL A 155 22.59 -3.96 13.40
C VAL A 155 23.67 -4.59 14.27
N GLU A 156 23.29 -5.30 15.34
CA GLU A 156 24.24 -6.03 16.20
C GLU A 156 25.00 -7.11 15.42
N SER A 157 24.28 -7.86 14.58
CA SER A 157 24.89 -8.91 13.75
C SER A 157 25.86 -8.33 12.73
N LEU A 158 25.55 -7.22 12.10
CA LEU A 158 26.47 -6.54 11.18
C LEU A 158 27.68 -5.98 11.89
N ALA A 159 27.51 -5.39 13.08
CA ALA A 159 28.62 -4.91 13.90
C ALA A 159 29.54 -6.06 14.30
N TYR A 160 28.98 -7.19 14.70
CA TYR A 160 29.73 -8.40 15.02
C TYR A 160 30.52 -8.93 13.83
N LEU A 161 29.89 -9.02 12.64
CA LEU A 161 30.51 -9.53 11.41
C LEU A 161 31.57 -8.59 10.85
N SER A 162 31.47 -7.27 11.05
CA SER A 162 32.45 -6.30 10.59
C SER A 162 33.84 -6.49 11.24
N GLY A 163 33.89 -7.08 12.42
CA GLY A 163 35.11 -7.55 13.04
C GLY A 163 35.79 -8.70 12.29
N CYS A 164 35.01 -9.52 11.58
CA CYS A 164 35.52 -10.64 10.82
C CYS A 164 36.25 -10.20 9.55
N ASP A 165 35.80 -9.13 8.88
CA ASP A 165 36.38 -8.63 7.63
C ASP A 165 37.86 -8.19 7.77
N THR A 166 38.24 -7.74 8.97
CA THR A 166 39.57 -7.18 9.22
C THR A 166 40.57 -8.17 9.83
N ALA A 167 40.09 -9.23 10.46
CA ALA A 167 40.93 -10.11 11.30
C ALA A 167 40.84 -11.59 10.93
N CYS A 168 39.90 -11.99 10.07
CA CYS A 168 39.79 -13.36 9.59
C CYS A 168 40.72 -13.62 8.38
N MET A 169 41.42 -14.72 8.42
CA MET A 169 42.16 -15.20 7.24
C MET A 169 41.16 -15.84 6.25
N PRO A 170 41.20 -15.45 4.97
CA PRO A 170 40.23 -15.93 3.95
C PRO A 170 40.17 -17.44 3.77
N GLU A 171 41.21 -18.15 4.16
CA GLU A 171 41.37 -19.61 3.95
C GLU A 171 40.93 -20.47 5.15
N LEU A 172 40.49 -19.82 6.26
CA LEU A 172 40.06 -20.58 7.44
C LEU A 172 38.68 -21.18 7.24
N PRO A 173 38.49 -22.48 7.50
CA PRO A 173 37.18 -23.10 7.44
C PRO A 173 36.27 -22.56 8.55
N THR A 174 34.95 -22.49 8.29
CA THR A 174 33.94 -21.96 9.22
C THR A 174 33.97 -22.62 10.62
N GLY A 175 34.39 -23.89 10.71
CA GLY A 175 34.60 -24.58 12.00
C GLY A 175 35.69 -23.97 12.88
N SER A 176 36.60 -23.16 12.32
CA SER A 176 37.64 -22.44 13.08
C SER A 176 37.12 -21.19 13.76
N CYS A 177 35.89 -20.74 13.51
CA CYS A 177 35.28 -19.59 14.18
C CYS A 177 35.09 -19.83 15.67
N SER A 178 35.01 -21.04 16.15
CA SER A 178 34.92 -21.40 17.57
C SER A 178 36.14 -21.04 18.44
N CYS A 179 37.31 -20.85 17.78
CA CYS A 179 38.55 -20.46 18.46
C CYS A 179 39.10 -19.10 18.06
N CYS A 180 38.27 -18.28 17.43
CA CYS A 180 38.63 -16.92 17.00
C CYS A 180 38.95 -16.02 18.17
N ALA A 181 40.13 -15.37 18.18
CA ALA A 181 40.59 -14.51 19.26
C ALA A 181 39.75 -13.25 19.44
N LEU A 182 39.01 -12.83 18.40
CA LEU A 182 38.11 -11.66 18.44
C LEU A 182 36.78 -11.99 19.10
N HIS A 183 36.28 -13.22 18.91
CA HIS A 183 34.99 -13.66 19.42
C HIS A 183 35.19 -14.88 20.33
N ARG A 184 35.78 -14.61 21.48
CA ARG A 184 36.22 -15.66 22.43
C ARG A 184 35.07 -16.48 23.01
N ASP A 185 33.91 -15.86 23.21
CA ASP A 185 32.75 -16.56 23.77
C ASP A 185 31.71 -16.80 22.66
N PRO A 186 31.33 -18.07 22.36
CA PRO A 186 30.21 -18.37 21.46
C PRO A 186 28.87 -17.80 21.93
N ALA A 187 28.72 -17.53 23.24
CA ALA A 187 27.52 -16.95 23.83
C ALA A 187 27.34 -15.47 23.46
N ASP A 188 28.43 -14.76 23.07
CA ASP A 188 28.37 -13.37 22.64
C ASP A 188 27.90 -13.18 21.18
N ALA A 189 27.70 -14.27 20.44
CA ALA A 189 27.25 -14.19 19.07
C ALA A 189 25.75 -13.85 19.00
N PRO A 190 25.35 -12.80 18.23
CA PRO A 190 23.95 -12.54 17.96
C PRO A 190 23.24 -13.76 17.35
N ASP A 191 21.96 -13.94 17.65
CA ASP A 191 21.17 -15.11 17.24
C ASP A 191 21.21 -15.35 15.71
N LEU A 192 21.17 -14.26 14.92
CA LEU A 192 21.26 -14.33 13.47
C LEU A 192 22.63 -14.81 12.94
N VAL A 193 23.66 -14.79 13.76
CA VAL A 193 25.01 -15.27 13.43
C VAL A 193 25.30 -16.63 14.06
N ALA A 194 24.74 -16.90 15.21
CA ALA A 194 24.97 -18.14 15.96
C ALA A 194 24.63 -19.40 15.13
N GLY A 195 23.58 -19.34 14.32
CA GLY A 195 23.16 -20.44 13.45
C GLY A 195 24.19 -20.85 12.38
N VAL A 196 25.10 -19.96 11.98
CA VAL A 196 26.18 -20.26 11.00
C VAL A 196 27.27 -21.14 11.63
N ARG A 197 27.37 -21.11 12.98
CA ARG A 197 28.39 -21.84 13.76
C ARG A 197 27.91 -23.20 14.27
N ALA A 198 26.60 -23.45 14.24
CA ALA A 198 25.97 -24.67 14.72
C ALA A 198 26.15 -25.82 13.70
N HIS A 199 27.37 -26.38 13.62
CA HIS A 199 27.67 -27.62 12.92
C HIS A 199 28.48 -28.58 13.80
#